data_d3d46e19e328af80305582ed978c8ee7
#
_entry.id   d3d46e19e328af80305582ed978c8ee7
#
_cell.length_a   1.000
_cell.length_b   1.000
_cell.length_c   1.000
_cell.angle_alpha   90.00
_cell.angle_beta   90.00
_cell.angle_gamma   90.00
#
_symmetry.space_group_name_H-M   'P 1'
#
loop_
_entity.id
_entity.type
_entity.pdbx_description
1 polymer ?
#
loop_
_entity_poly.entity_id
_entity_poly.type
_entity_poly.pdbx_seq_one_letter_code
_entity_poly.pdbx_strand_id
1 'polypeptide(L)'
;MALPRPTSPHARGSNRTPAIMRLVLGACVPGLLTLTWLYGPGTLLNLAWASLVALACEAAMLALRKRPPVVFLKDGSALVTALLLAVALPPYAPWWLTLVATFFALVFGKHLYGGLGQNPFNPAMLGYVVALASFPLEMTRWPSPDSALGLPDSLREFLGLASRPDAWAHATALDVLKTDRSLTVDELFAGNPAFGHLSSAGSEWVNLAFLLGGLFLLWRRLFTWHAPLGMLTGLFAMSLLFWNGSGSDSHGSPLFHLFSGATMLGAFFIVTDPVSGATSNRGRLVFGLGVGVLTYVIRAWGGYPDGVAFAVLLMNLAAPTIDYYTRPRTYGHRKAERGFKAGD
;
A
#
# COMPACT_ATOMS: atom_id res chain seq x y z
N MET A 1 26.00 -6.45 -47.98
CA MET A 1 25.51 -5.68 -46.84
C MET A 1 24.08 -6.13 -46.54
N ALA A 2 23.85 -6.92 -45.47
CA ALA A 2 22.51 -7.31 -45.09
C ALA A 2 21.87 -6.14 -44.34
N LEU A 3 20.79 -5.59 -44.86
CA LEU A 3 19.97 -4.59 -44.18
C LEU A 3 19.41 -5.20 -42.88
N PRO A 4 19.55 -4.54 -41.72
CA PRO A 4 18.94 -5.01 -40.49
C PRO A 4 17.41 -5.00 -40.70
N ARG A 5 16.79 -6.18 -40.72
CA ARG A 5 15.35 -6.30 -40.78
C ARG A 5 14.80 -5.95 -39.39
N PRO A 6 14.05 -4.84 -39.21
CA PRO A 6 13.35 -4.59 -37.98
C PRO A 6 12.30 -5.68 -37.80
N THR A 7 12.45 -6.50 -36.76
CA THR A 7 11.64 -7.70 -36.53
C THR A 7 10.21 -7.42 -36.10
N SER A 8 9.89 -6.19 -35.67
CA SER A 8 8.51 -5.71 -35.48
C SER A 8 8.46 -4.19 -35.33
N PRO A 9 7.37 -3.52 -35.72
CA PRO A 9 7.17 -2.11 -35.47
C PRO A 9 6.91 -1.92 -33.98
N HIS A 10 7.93 -1.54 -33.21
CA HIS A 10 7.73 -1.13 -31.83
C HIS A 10 7.18 0.30 -31.80
N ALA A 11 5.87 0.44 -31.69
CA ALA A 11 5.25 1.71 -31.35
C ALA A 11 5.69 2.07 -29.92
N ARG A 12 6.76 2.86 -29.80
CA ARG A 12 7.21 3.41 -28.53
C ARG A 12 6.26 4.54 -28.13
N GLY A 13 5.21 4.22 -27.39
CA GLY A 13 4.36 5.22 -26.75
C GLY A 13 5.15 6.05 -25.72
N SER A 14 4.57 7.16 -25.29
CA SER A 14 5.12 8.03 -24.23
C SER A 14 5.23 7.34 -22.85
N ASN A 15 4.59 6.19 -22.67
CA ASN A 15 4.53 5.45 -21.41
C ASN A 15 5.77 4.58 -21.16
N ARG A 16 6.92 5.24 -20.98
CA ARG A 16 8.14 4.55 -20.52
C ARG A 16 8.07 4.37 -19.00
N THR A 17 8.63 3.26 -18.47
CA THR A 17 8.68 2.98 -17.03
C THR A 17 9.11 4.17 -16.18
N PRO A 18 10.17 4.92 -16.50
CA PRO A 18 10.55 6.09 -15.70
C PRO A 18 9.51 7.22 -15.71
N ALA A 19 8.73 7.37 -16.78
CA ALA A 19 7.67 8.36 -16.84
C ALA A 19 6.47 7.95 -15.96
N ILE A 20 6.11 6.68 -15.98
CA ILE A 20 5.07 6.10 -15.14
C ILE A 20 5.45 6.26 -13.67
N MET A 21 6.66 5.85 -13.27
CA MET A 21 7.12 5.94 -11.88
C MET A 21 7.14 7.38 -11.37
N ARG A 22 7.56 8.36 -12.20
CA ARG A 22 7.48 9.79 -11.85
C ARG A 22 6.05 10.30 -11.66
N LEU A 23 5.09 9.82 -12.46
CA LEU A 23 3.68 10.17 -12.28
C LEU A 23 3.13 9.61 -10.97
N VAL A 24 3.49 8.38 -10.61
CA VAL A 24 3.10 7.77 -9.32
C VAL A 24 3.70 8.54 -8.15
N LEU A 25 5.01 8.85 -8.21
CA LEU A 25 5.67 9.68 -7.18
C LEU A 25 4.98 11.04 -7.03
N GLY A 26 4.68 11.73 -8.16
CA GLY A 26 3.98 13.00 -8.15
C GLY A 26 2.55 12.92 -7.59
N ALA A 27 1.83 11.84 -7.88
CA ALA A 27 0.48 11.62 -7.39
C ALA A 27 0.42 11.32 -5.88
N CYS A 28 1.51 10.83 -5.28
CA CYS A 28 1.61 10.65 -3.83
C CYS A 28 1.92 11.94 -3.07
N VAL A 29 2.37 13.01 -3.74
CA VAL A 29 2.77 14.27 -3.09
C VAL A 29 1.67 14.87 -2.21
N PRO A 30 0.40 14.97 -2.63
CA PRO A 30 -0.66 15.51 -1.76
C PRO A 30 -0.78 14.71 -0.44
N GLY A 31 -0.76 13.37 -0.50
CA GLY A 31 -0.81 12.51 0.68
C GLY A 31 0.42 12.69 1.59
N LEU A 32 1.62 12.79 1.01
CA LEU A 32 2.85 13.04 1.75
C LEU A 32 2.83 14.40 2.45
N LEU A 33 2.35 15.45 1.78
CA LEU A 33 2.21 16.78 2.38
C LEU A 33 1.20 16.79 3.53
N THR A 34 0.07 16.09 3.37
CA THR A 34 -0.94 15.97 4.41
C THR A 34 -0.40 15.21 5.63
N LEU A 35 0.32 14.09 5.43
CA LEU A 35 1.00 13.37 6.52
C LEU A 35 2.02 14.25 7.24
N THR A 36 2.80 15.03 6.48
CA THR A 36 3.80 15.94 7.06
C THR A 36 3.13 17.10 7.83
N TRP A 37 2.01 17.59 7.34
CA TRP A 37 1.24 18.64 8.02
C TRP A 37 0.65 18.15 9.34
N LEU A 38 0.09 16.94 9.37
CA LEU A 38 -0.57 16.38 10.55
C LEU A 38 0.42 15.86 11.59
N TYR A 39 1.45 15.15 11.14
CA TYR A 39 2.35 14.39 12.02
C TYR A 39 3.77 14.93 12.06
N GLY A 40 4.05 16.05 11.39
CA GLY A 40 5.39 16.63 11.33
C GLY A 40 6.33 15.96 10.33
N PRO A 41 7.64 16.32 10.34
CA PRO A 41 8.60 15.93 9.32
C PRO A 41 9.10 14.48 9.41
N GLY A 42 8.63 13.69 10.37
CA GLY A 42 9.08 12.30 10.57
C GLY A 42 8.88 11.43 9.32
N THR A 43 7.72 11.54 8.62
CA THR A 43 7.49 10.83 7.36
C THR A 43 8.49 11.21 6.27
N LEU A 44 8.94 12.47 6.22
CA LEU A 44 9.97 12.92 5.26
C LEU A 44 11.33 12.32 5.60
N LEU A 45 11.68 12.17 6.87
CA LEU A 45 12.90 11.50 7.32
C LEU A 45 12.88 10.02 6.92
N ASN A 46 11.76 9.34 7.19
CA ASN A 46 11.55 7.96 6.74
C ASN A 46 11.68 7.83 5.21
N LEU A 47 11.09 8.75 4.45
CA LEU A 47 11.17 8.74 2.98
C LEU A 47 12.62 8.95 2.49
N ALA A 48 13.32 9.92 3.06
CA ALA A 48 14.72 10.19 2.68
C ALA A 48 15.61 8.97 2.96
N TRP A 49 15.47 8.38 4.15
CA TRP A 49 16.24 7.20 4.55
C TRP A 49 15.84 5.95 3.74
N ALA A 50 14.55 5.65 3.60
CA ALA A 50 14.08 4.55 2.79
C ALA A 50 14.54 4.66 1.33
N SER A 51 14.55 5.88 0.76
CA SER A 51 15.05 6.12 -0.58
C SER A 51 16.54 5.81 -0.72
N LEU A 52 17.34 6.24 0.25
CA LEU A 52 18.78 5.95 0.29
C LEU A 52 19.04 4.44 0.39
N VAL A 53 18.37 3.77 1.33
CA VAL A 53 18.49 2.31 1.54
C VAL A 53 18.00 1.56 0.30
N ALA A 54 16.89 1.98 -0.30
CA ALA A 54 16.34 1.36 -1.50
C ALA A 54 17.30 1.43 -2.68
N LEU A 55 17.87 2.60 -2.94
CA LEU A 55 18.87 2.77 -4.01
C LEU A 55 20.13 1.95 -3.74
N ALA A 56 20.59 1.90 -2.48
CA ALA A 56 21.75 1.10 -2.09
C ALA A 56 21.49 -0.41 -2.27
N CYS A 57 20.34 -0.91 -1.80
CA CYS A 57 19.94 -2.31 -1.97
C CYS A 57 19.80 -2.68 -3.46
N GLU A 58 19.16 -1.82 -4.26
CA GLU A 58 19.00 -2.05 -5.69
C GLU A 58 20.35 -2.07 -6.42
N ALA A 59 21.23 -1.11 -6.15
CA ALA A 59 22.57 -1.08 -6.70
C ALA A 59 23.39 -2.31 -6.33
N ALA A 60 23.36 -2.72 -5.07
CA ALA A 60 24.06 -3.92 -4.58
C ALA A 60 23.55 -5.20 -5.26
N MET A 61 22.23 -5.39 -5.34
CA MET A 61 21.62 -6.57 -5.97
C MET A 61 21.91 -6.62 -7.48
N LEU A 62 21.90 -5.47 -8.17
CA LEU A 62 22.26 -5.38 -9.59
C LEU A 62 23.73 -5.70 -9.80
N ALA A 63 24.62 -5.18 -8.95
CA ALA A 63 26.05 -5.49 -9.00
C ALA A 63 26.34 -6.98 -8.78
N LEU A 64 25.71 -7.61 -7.77
CA LEU A 64 25.80 -9.06 -7.51
C LEU A 64 25.34 -9.89 -8.73
N ARG A 65 24.33 -9.39 -9.46
CA ARG A 65 23.80 -10.03 -10.68
C ARG A 65 24.56 -9.64 -11.95
N LYS A 66 25.66 -8.90 -11.83
CA LYS A 66 26.48 -8.40 -12.97
C LYS A 66 25.66 -7.60 -14.00
N ARG A 67 24.63 -6.87 -13.56
CA ARG A 67 23.81 -5.98 -14.40
C ARG A 67 24.27 -4.53 -14.21
N PRO A 68 24.22 -3.66 -15.23
CA PRO A 68 24.64 -2.27 -15.12
C PRO A 68 23.69 -1.47 -14.20
N PRO A 69 24.11 -1.04 -13.00
CA PRO A 69 23.19 -0.43 -12.01
C PRO A 69 22.56 0.87 -12.52
N VAL A 70 23.35 1.72 -13.20
CA VAL A 70 22.94 3.06 -13.63
C VAL A 70 21.69 3.04 -14.54
N VAL A 71 21.54 2.00 -15.37
CA VAL A 71 20.42 1.89 -16.31
C VAL A 71 19.12 1.56 -15.56
N PHE A 72 19.20 0.65 -14.60
CA PHE A 72 18.03 0.18 -13.84
C PHE A 72 17.63 1.18 -12.74
N LEU A 73 18.58 1.80 -12.05
CA LEU A 73 18.28 2.82 -11.03
C LEU A 73 17.52 4.03 -11.61
N LYS A 74 17.68 4.32 -12.91
CA LYS A 74 16.96 5.42 -13.59
C LYS A 74 15.48 5.12 -13.83
N ASP A 75 15.00 3.88 -13.63
CA ASP A 75 13.58 3.54 -13.81
C ASP A 75 12.68 4.11 -12.71
N GLY A 76 13.24 4.44 -11.54
CA GLY A 76 12.53 5.04 -10.41
C GLY A 76 11.69 4.07 -9.58
N SER A 77 11.69 2.78 -9.91
CA SER A 77 10.86 1.78 -9.20
C SER A 77 11.26 1.57 -7.74
N ALA A 78 12.57 1.67 -7.42
CA ALA A 78 13.04 1.64 -6.03
C ALA A 78 12.49 2.81 -5.21
N LEU A 79 12.46 4.00 -5.81
CA LEU A 79 11.94 5.20 -5.16
C LEU A 79 10.42 5.12 -4.92
N VAL A 80 9.66 4.52 -5.86
CA VAL A 80 8.22 4.26 -5.64
C VAL A 80 8.03 3.30 -4.47
N THR A 81 8.80 2.21 -4.42
CA THR A 81 8.73 1.24 -3.30
C THR A 81 9.08 1.93 -1.98
N ALA A 82 10.15 2.75 -1.94
CA ALA A 82 10.55 3.51 -0.76
C ALA A 82 9.47 4.51 -0.31
N LEU A 83 8.85 5.23 -1.25
CA LEU A 83 7.78 6.17 -0.95
C LEU A 83 6.54 5.46 -0.38
N LEU A 84 6.04 4.42 -1.05
CA LEU A 84 4.88 3.67 -0.59
C LEU A 84 5.10 3.05 0.80
N LEU A 85 6.32 2.58 1.06
CA LEU A 85 6.69 2.06 2.36
C LEU A 85 6.77 3.17 3.41
N ALA A 86 7.45 4.29 3.10
CA ALA A 86 7.65 5.39 4.05
C ALA A 86 6.33 6.05 4.48
N VAL A 87 5.34 6.17 3.57
CA VAL A 87 4.02 6.71 3.93
C VAL A 87 3.14 5.71 4.67
N ALA A 88 3.47 4.41 4.61
CA ALA A 88 2.77 3.36 5.35
C ALA A 88 3.35 3.14 6.75
N LEU A 89 4.64 3.45 6.96
CA LEU A 89 5.30 3.35 8.26
C LEU A 89 4.85 4.47 9.20
N PRO A 90 4.86 4.25 10.54
CA PRO A 90 4.65 5.32 11.51
C PRO A 90 5.62 6.50 11.25
N PRO A 91 5.16 7.76 11.37
CA PRO A 91 5.97 8.94 11.02
C PRO A 91 7.33 9.01 11.75
N TYR A 92 7.39 8.52 12.96
CA TYR A 92 8.60 8.50 13.78
C TYR A 92 9.16 7.09 13.99
N ALA A 93 9.01 6.23 12.99
CA ALA A 93 9.67 4.92 12.98
C ALA A 93 11.18 5.09 13.11
N PRO A 94 11.87 4.32 13.98
CA PRO A 94 13.32 4.42 14.13
C PRO A 94 14.02 4.01 12.81
N TRP A 95 15.18 4.60 12.55
CA TRP A 95 15.95 4.39 11.31
C TRP A 95 16.19 2.92 10.97
N TRP A 96 16.41 2.08 11.98
CA TRP A 96 16.68 0.64 11.79
C TRP A 96 15.43 -0.12 11.33
N LEU A 97 14.23 0.29 11.79
CA LEU A 97 12.97 -0.32 11.35
C LEU A 97 12.71 -0.03 9.86
N THR A 98 12.89 1.23 9.46
CA THR A 98 12.78 1.65 8.04
C THR A 98 13.82 0.93 7.18
N LEU A 99 15.06 0.73 7.70
CA LEU A 99 16.09 -0.04 7.01
C LEU A 99 15.67 -1.50 6.80
N VAL A 100 15.23 -2.18 7.86
CA VAL A 100 14.78 -3.58 7.78
C VAL A 100 13.62 -3.72 6.80
N ALA A 101 12.59 -2.88 6.93
CA ALA A 101 11.42 -2.91 6.05
C ALA A 101 11.82 -2.70 4.57
N THR A 102 12.66 -1.71 4.29
CA THR A 102 13.11 -1.40 2.93
C THR A 102 14.02 -2.50 2.36
N PHE A 103 14.89 -3.07 3.19
CA PHE A 103 15.75 -4.19 2.79
C PHE A 103 14.91 -5.40 2.36
N PHE A 104 13.93 -5.82 3.18
CA PHE A 104 13.05 -6.93 2.81
C PHE A 104 12.19 -6.62 1.58
N ALA A 105 11.70 -5.40 1.46
CA ALA A 105 10.95 -4.96 0.28
C ALA A 105 11.77 -5.11 -1.02
N LEU A 106 13.01 -4.61 -1.03
CA LEU A 106 13.82 -4.59 -2.27
C LEU A 106 14.49 -5.93 -2.52
N VAL A 107 15.13 -6.52 -1.52
CA VAL A 107 15.90 -7.75 -1.71
C VAL A 107 14.96 -8.94 -1.90
N PHE A 108 14.07 -9.18 -0.95
CA PHE A 108 13.15 -10.33 -0.99
C PHE A 108 11.92 -10.07 -1.84
N GLY A 109 11.31 -8.89 -1.74
CA GLY A 109 10.09 -8.57 -2.47
C GLY A 109 10.30 -8.38 -3.96
N LYS A 110 11.46 -7.85 -4.39
CA LYS A 110 11.72 -7.49 -5.78
C LYS A 110 12.85 -8.31 -6.42
N HIS A 111 14.07 -8.26 -5.84
CA HIS A 111 15.25 -8.78 -6.53
C HIS A 111 15.40 -10.30 -6.47
N LEU A 112 14.98 -10.97 -5.41
CA LEU A 112 15.08 -12.42 -5.29
C LEU A 112 14.37 -13.14 -6.45
N TYR A 113 13.26 -12.60 -6.92
CA TYR A 113 12.47 -13.16 -8.02
C TYR A 113 12.91 -12.73 -9.42
N GLY A 114 13.85 -11.80 -9.55
CA GLY A 114 14.34 -11.38 -10.87
C GLY A 114 14.41 -9.87 -11.09
N GLY A 115 13.81 -9.07 -10.24
CA GLY A 115 13.72 -7.62 -10.33
C GLY A 115 12.34 -7.14 -10.80
N LEU A 116 12.28 -5.91 -11.29
CA LEU A 116 11.02 -5.30 -11.71
C LEU A 116 10.29 -6.17 -12.76
N GLY A 117 9.01 -6.42 -12.52
CA GLY A 117 8.15 -7.20 -13.42
C GLY A 117 8.17 -8.72 -13.18
N GLN A 118 8.96 -9.21 -12.21
CA GLN A 118 9.08 -10.64 -11.89
C GLN A 118 8.62 -10.96 -10.45
N ASN A 119 8.27 -9.95 -9.68
CA ASN A 119 7.88 -10.09 -8.28
C ASN A 119 6.43 -10.63 -8.15
N PRO A 120 6.21 -11.74 -7.42
CA PRO A 120 4.86 -12.26 -7.19
C PRO A 120 4.09 -11.43 -6.16
N PHE A 121 4.78 -10.70 -5.29
CA PHE A 121 4.22 -9.86 -4.24
C PHE A 121 4.51 -8.39 -4.49
N ASN A 122 3.64 -7.51 -3.98
CA ASN A 122 3.95 -6.09 -3.90
C ASN A 122 5.12 -5.87 -2.94
N PRO A 123 6.26 -5.30 -3.40
CA PRO A 123 7.47 -5.22 -2.58
C PRO A 123 7.30 -4.34 -1.34
N ALA A 124 6.61 -3.20 -1.44
CA ALA A 124 6.38 -2.30 -0.31
C ALA A 124 5.54 -2.99 0.77
N MET A 125 4.49 -3.71 0.36
CA MET A 125 3.64 -4.44 1.30
C MET A 125 4.36 -5.62 1.94
N LEU A 126 5.24 -6.30 1.22
CA LEU A 126 6.07 -7.35 1.81
C LEU A 126 6.97 -6.78 2.92
N GLY A 127 7.69 -5.68 2.64
CA GLY A 127 8.54 -5.04 3.64
C GLY A 127 7.73 -4.54 4.85
N TYR A 128 6.57 -3.97 4.62
CA TYR A 128 5.66 -3.54 5.68
C TYR A 128 5.20 -4.71 6.57
N VAL A 129 4.75 -5.80 5.98
CA VAL A 129 4.27 -6.98 6.73
C VAL A 129 5.40 -7.63 7.52
N VAL A 130 6.60 -7.74 6.96
CA VAL A 130 7.78 -8.24 7.69
C VAL A 130 8.07 -7.35 8.90
N ALA A 131 8.07 -6.02 8.74
CA ALA A 131 8.28 -5.09 9.84
C ALA A 131 7.18 -5.20 10.90
N LEU A 132 5.91 -5.26 10.48
CA LEU A 132 4.77 -5.36 11.40
C LEU A 132 4.74 -6.69 12.17
N ALA A 133 5.07 -7.80 11.52
CA ALA A 133 5.10 -9.10 12.18
C ALA A 133 6.29 -9.26 13.13
N SER A 134 7.44 -8.65 12.79
CA SER A 134 8.66 -8.76 13.60
C SER A 134 8.73 -7.72 14.74
N PHE A 135 8.18 -6.53 14.51
CA PHE A 135 8.28 -5.38 15.43
C PHE A 135 6.91 -4.69 15.61
N PRO A 136 5.87 -5.42 16.10
CA PRO A 136 4.52 -4.89 16.18
C PRO A 136 4.41 -3.66 17.06
N LEU A 137 5.17 -3.59 18.16
CA LEU A 137 5.15 -2.46 19.06
C LEU A 137 5.57 -1.16 18.39
N GLU A 138 6.64 -1.19 17.59
CA GLU A 138 7.13 -0.01 16.88
C GLU A 138 6.21 0.38 15.71
N MET A 139 5.59 -0.59 15.09
CA MET A 139 4.70 -0.39 13.93
C MET A 139 3.30 0.12 14.31
N THR A 140 2.88 -0.07 15.56
CA THR A 140 1.56 0.40 16.05
C THR A 140 1.64 1.74 16.77
N ARG A 141 2.84 2.29 17.00
CA ARG A 141 3.04 3.58 17.66
C ARG A 141 2.79 4.74 16.69
N TRP A 142 1.55 5.19 16.61
CA TRP A 142 1.19 6.36 15.81
C TRP A 142 1.01 7.59 16.73
N PRO A 143 1.61 8.74 16.37
CA PRO A 143 1.41 9.98 17.11
C PRO A 143 -0.01 10.50 16.89
N SER A 144 -0.52 11.29 17.85
CA SER A 144 -1.73 12.10 17.62
C SER A 144 -1.42 13.23 16.62
N PRO A 145 -2.38 13.65 15.79
CA PRO A 145 -2.20 14.80 14.89
C PRO A 145 -1.76 16.09 15.61
N ASP A 146 -2.16 16.25 16.88
CA ASP A 146 -1.79 17.43 17.70
C ASP A 146 -0.40 17.34 18.31
N SER A 147 0.29 16.21 18.18
CA SER A 147 1.61 15.96 18.77
C SER A 147 2.76 16.03 17.76
N ALA A 148 2.61 16.80 16.67
CA ALA A 148 3.65 16.97 15.66
C ALA A 148 4.92 17.57 16.22
N LEU A 149 6.06 16.89 16.05
CA LEU A 149 7.36 17.36 16.51
C LEU A 149 8.01 18.31 15.50
N GLY A 150 8.86 19.21 16.01
CA GLY A 150 9.75 19.98 15.15
C GLY A 150 10.84 19.11 14.50
N LEU A 151 11.53 19.62 13.50
CA LEU A 151 12.57 18.88 12.78
C LEU A 151 13.73 18.35 13.69
N PRO A 152 14.26 19.14 14.67
CA PRO A 152 15.32 18.65 15.56
C PRO A 152 14.90 17.45 16.43
N ASP A 153 13.67 17.53 16.97
CA ASP A 153 13.15 16.46 17.84
C ASP A 153 12.75 15.24 17.03
N SER A 154 12.18 15.43 15.83
CA SER A 154 11.93 14.35 14.89
C SER A 154 13.21 13.61 14.52
N LEU A 155 14.32 14.31 14.33
CA LEU A 155 15.60 13.71 14.00
C LEU A 155 16.17 12.92 15.20
N ARG A 156 16.01 13.44 16.42
CA ARG A 156 16.42 12.72 17.65
C ARG A 156 15.64 11.44 17.83
N GLU A 157 14.31 11.49 17.61
CA GLU A 157 13.44 10.32 17.63
C GLU A 157 13.85 9.29 16.59
N PHE A 158 14.02 9.73 15.35
CA PHE A 158 14.43 8.88 14.25
C PHE A 158 15.76 8.15 14.51
N LEU A 159 16.72 8.84 15.13
CA LEU A 159 18.03 8.28 15.52
C LEU A 159 17.98 7.42 16.79
N GLY A 160 16.84 7.39 17.50
CA GLY A 160 16.72 6.67 18.77
C GLY A 160 17.44 7.34 19.94
N LEU A 161 17.71 8.66 19.86
CA LEU A 161 18.40 9.44 20.87
C LEU A 161 17.46 10.08 21.91
N ALA A 162 16.15 10.06 21.66
CA ALA A 162 15.16 10.59 22.57
C ALA A 162 14.48 9.48 23.36
N SER A 163 14.21 9.72 24.65
CA SER A 163 13.33 8.88 25.46
C SER A 163 11.89 9.28 25.18
N ARG A 164 11.10 8.41 24.57
CA ARG A 164 9.69 8.66 24.27
C ARG A 164 8.85 8.57 25.53
N PRO A 165 8.09 9.61 25.91
CA PRO A 165 7.03 9.45 26.89
C PRO A 165 5.97 8.46 26.34
N ASP A 166 5.54 7.50 27.16
CA ASP A 166 4.49 6.54 26.76
C ASP A 166 3.17 7.23 26.38
N ALA A 167 2.91 8.42 26.95
CA ALA A 167 1.74 9.24 26.66
C ALA A 167 1.69 9.86 25.24
N TRP A 168 2.74 9.73 24.44
CA TRP A 168 2.84 10.36 23.12
C TRP A 168 2.28 9.50 21.98
N ALA A 169 2.29 8.18 22.13
CA ALA A 169 1.73 7.25 21.16
C ALA A 169 0.32 6.85 21.60
N HIS A 170 -0.64 7.04 20.71
CA HIS A 170 -2.02 6.65 20.94
C HIS A 170 -2.40 5.46 20.07
N ALA A 171 -3.33 4.63 20.56
CA ALA A 171 -3.96 3.61 19.75
C ALA A 171 -4.75 4.28 18.61
N THR A 172 -4.66 3.72 17.42
CA THR A 172 -5.44 4.24 16.27
C THR A 172 -6.93 4.03 16.52
N ALA A 173 -7.80 4.85 15.91
CA ALA A 173 -9.26 4.65 16.07
C ALA A 173 -9.73 3.26 15.61
N LEU A 174 -9.04 2.65 14.62
CA LEU A 174 -9.29 1.26 14.21
C LEU A 174 -8.97 0.26 15.32
N ASP A 175 -7.93 0.51 16.11
CA ASP A 175 -7.52 -0.35 17.21
C ASP A 175 -8.45 -0.16 18.43
N VAL A 176 -8.77 1.11 18.76
CA VAL A 176 -9.72 1.44 19.83
C VAL A 176 -11.09 0.81 19.55
N LEU A 177 -11.63 1.01 18.34
CA LEU A 177 -12.94 0.46 17.96
C LEU A 177 -13.01 -1.07 18.07
N LYS A 178 -11.87 -1.73 17.86
CA LYS A 178 -11.76 -3.18 17.93
C LYS A 178 -11.63 -3.70 19.37
N THR A 179 -10.88 -2.99 20.21
CA THR A 179 -10.52 -3.44 21.57
C THR A 179 -11.47 -2.94 22.63
N ASP A 180 -11.97 -1.72 22.50
CA ASP A 180 -12.90 -1.14 23.46
C ASP A 180 -14.35 -1.55 23.13
N ARG A 181 -14.89 -2.45 23.96
CA ARG A 181 -16.27 -2.94 23.90
C ARG A 181 -17.14 -2.35 25.00
N SER A 182 -16.60 -1.46 25.81
CA SER A 182 -17.32 -0.86 26.95
C SER A 182 -18.17 0.35 26.56
N LEU A 183 -17.73 1.09 25.52
CA LEU A 183 -18.39 2.29 25.02
C LEU A 183 -19.09 2.03 23.68
N THR A 184 -20.14 2.79 23.43
CA THR A 184 -20.79 2.81 22.12
C THR A 184 -19.93 3.58 21.11
N VAL A 185 -20.15 3.33 19.82
CA VAL A 185 -19.42 4.04 18.76
C VAL A 185 -19.60 5.56 18.86
N ASP A 186 -20.81 6.03 19.18
CA ASP A 186 -21.11 7.47 19.32
C ASP A 186 -20.37 8.06 20.54
N GLU A 187 -20.28 7.34 21.66
CA GLU A 187 -19.49 7.77 22.82
C GLU A 187 -17.99 7.81 22.52
N LEU A 188 -17.48 6.84 21.74
CA LEU A 188 -16.08 6.85 21.27
C LEU A 188 -15.80 8.06 20.39
N PHE A 189 -16.70 8.41 19.46
CA PHE A 189 -16.55 9.59 18.61
C PHE A 189 -16.65 10.90 19.40
N ALA A 190 -17.44 10.95 20.48
CA ALA A 190 -17.62 12.14 21.30
C ALA A 190 -16.50 12.34 22.33
N GLY A 191 -15.90 11.28 22.86
CA GLY A 191 -15.00 11.32 24.01
C GLY A 191 -13.54 10.94 23.74
N ASN A 192 -13.24 10.22 22.66
CA ASN A 192 -11.88 9.73 22.40
C ASN A 192 -11.16 10.56 21.32
N PRO A 193 -10.00 11.16 21.61
CA PRO A 193 -9.26 12.01 20.67
C PRO A 193 -8.71 11.27 19.43
N ALA A 194 -8.72 9.94 19.44
CA ALA A 194 -8.32 9.14 18.27
C ALA A 194 -9.34 9.23 17.13
N PHE A 195 -10.59 9.65 17.41
CA PHE A 195 -11.65 9.76 16.41
C PHE A 195 -11.78 11.20 15.89
N GLY A 196 -12.01 11.32 14.58
CA GLY A 196 -12.33 12.56 13.88
C GLY A 196 -13.84 12.71 13.65
N HIS A 197 -14.23 13.38 12.57
CA HIS A 197 -15.64 13.56 12.23
C HIS A 197 -16.29 12.31 11.62
N LEU A 198 -15.59 11.60 10.74
CA LEU A 198 -16.09 10.43 10.01
C LEU A 198 -15.27 9.18 10.27
N SER A 199 -14.01 9.34 10.68
CA SER A 199 -13.05 8.25 10.83
C SER A 199 -12.01 8.56 11.90
N SER A 200 -10.81 8.00 11.81
CA SER A 200 -9.68 8.37 12.69
C SER A 200 -9.29 9.83 12.52
N ALA A 201 -8.94 10.49 13.61
CA ALA A 201 -8.48 11.87 13.61
C ALA A 201 -7.32 12.08 12.59
N GLY A 202 -7.49 13.02 11.68
CA GLY A 202 -6.53 13.33 10.62
C GLY A 202 -6.48 12.31 9.45
N SER A 203 -6.90 11.06 9.65
CA SER A 203 -6.90 10.02 8.60
C SER A 203 -7.83 10.37 7.43
N GLU A 204 -8.90 11.09 7.68
CA GLU A 204 -9.83 11.59 6.66
C GLU A 204 -9.11 12.42 5.61
N TRP A 205 -8.30 13.37 6.05
CA TRP A 205 -7.53 14.26 5.17
C TRP A 205 -6.45 13.50 4.39
N VAL A 206 -5.78 12.55 5.05
CA VAL A 206 -4.78 11.68 4.42
C VAL A 206 -5.42 10.83 3.32
N ASN A 207 -6.55 10.18 3.63
CA ASN A 207 -7.28 9.37 2.65
C ASN A 207 -7.83 10.23 1.51
N LEU A 208 -8.36 11.43 1.78
CA LEU A 208 -8.81 12.35 0.75
C LEU A 208 -7.66 12.78 -0.17
N ALA A 209 -6.50 13.08 0.38
CA ALA A 209 -5.31 13.46 -0.39
C ALA A 209 -4.81 12.32 -1.29
N PHE A 210 -4.78 11.08 -0.81
CA PHE A 210 -4.45 9.91 -1.64
C PHE A 210 -5.54 9.60 -2.66
N LEU A 211 -6.82 9.81 -2.33
CA LEU A 211 -7.92 9.71 -3.30
C LEU A 211 -7.71 10.69 -4.46
N LEU A 212 -7.40 11.96 -4.18
CA LEU A 212 -7.12 12.96 -5.23
C LEU A 212 -5.95 12.55 -6.12
N GLY A 213 -4.85 12.07 -5.52
CA GLY A 213 -3.72 11.51 -6.27
C GLY A 213 -4.10 10.30 -7.11
N GLY A 214 -4.92 9.40 -6.57
CA GLY A 214 -5.42 8.23 -7.27
C GLY A 214 -6.35 8.57 -8.43
N LEU A 215 -7.26 9.53 -8.26
CA LEU A 215 -8.13 10.03 -9.33
C LEU A 215 -7.33 10.72 -10.44
N PHE A 216 -6.26 11.45 -10.10
CA PHE A 216 -5.33 12.00 -11.08
C PHE A 216 -4.69 10.89 -11.94
N LEU A 217 -4.19 9.80 -11.33
CA LEU A 217 -3.61 8.67 -12.06
C LEU A 217 -4.66 7.95 -12.95
N LEU A 218 -5.88 7.82 -12.46
CA LEU A 218 -7.00 7.26 -13.20
C LEU A 218 -7.36 8.14 -14.40
N TRP A 219 -7.42 9.46 -14.23
CA TRP A 219 -7.63 10.42 -15.31
C TRP A 219 -6.50 10.35 -16.36
N ARG A 220 -5.26 10.18 -15.91
CA ARG A 220 -4.09 9.94 -16.79
C ARG A 220 -4.08 8.56 -17.44
N ARG A 221 -5.09 7.70 -17.13
CA ARG A 221 -5.23 6.31 -17.65
C ARG A 221 -3.99 5.45 -17.38
N LEU A 222 -3.35 5.65 -16.23
CA LEU A 222 -2.21 4.83 -15.83
C LEU A 222 -2.64 3.41 -15.48
N PHE A 223 -3.78 3.28 -14.86
CA PHE A 223 -4.45 2.01 -14.54
C PHE A 223 -5.96 2.09 -14.83
N THR A 224 -6.64 0.96 -14.75
CA THR A 224 -8.09 0.87 -14.94
C THR A 224 -8.82 0.92 -13.60
N TRP A 225 -10.03 1.45 -13.59
CA TRP A 225 -10.86 1.63 -12.39
C TRP A 225 -11.27 0.32 -11.67
N HIS A 226 -11.09 -0.84 -12.32
CA HIS A 226 -11.62 -2.13 -11.85
C HIS A 226 -11.06 -2.54 -10.48
N ALA A 227 -9.75 -2.48 -10.28
CA ALA A 227 -9.14 -2.91 -9.03
C ALA A 227 -9.45 -1.95 -7.85
N PRO A 228 -9.31 -0.62 -7.99
CA PRO A 228 -9.73 0.31 -6.95
C PRO A 228 -11.21 0.18 -6.58
N LEU A 229 -12.10 0.16 -7.59
CA LEU A 229 -13.52 0.01 -7.34
C LEU A 229 -13.84 -1.33 -6.66
N GLY A 230 -13.20 -2.43 -7.11
CA GLY A 230 -13.34 -3.73 -6.47
C GLY A 230 -13.01 -3.68 -4.98
N MET A 231 -11.86 -3.08 -4.61
CA MET A 231 -11.43 -2.98 -3.20
C MET A 231 -12.40 -2.12 -2.38
N LEU A 232 -12.77 -0.95 -2.88
CA LEU A 232 -13.68 -0.06 -2.16
C LEU A 232 -15.08 -0.67 -2.00
N THR A 233 -15.61 -1.34 -3.04
CA THR A 233 -16.92 -2.02 -2.96
C THR A 233 -16.89 -3.23 -2.03
N GLY A 234 -15.81 -4.03 -2.04
CA GLY A 234 -15.65 -5.15 -1.13
C GLY A 234 -15.60 -4.71 0.33
N LEU A 235 -14.81 -3.68 0.63
CA LEU A 235 -14.72 -3.10 1.97
C LEU A 235 -16.06 -2.47 2.39
N PHE A 236 -16.71 -1.70 1.53
CA PHE A 236 -18.01 -1.09 1.80
C PHE A 236 -19.10 -2.14 2.04
N ALA A 237 -19.19 -3.17 1.21
CA ALA A 237 -20.19 -4.20 1.34
C ALA A 237 -20.05 -4.99 2.66
N MET A 238 -18.82 -5.36 3.02
CA MET A 238 -18.55 -6.04 4.29
C MET A 238 -18.87 -5.14 5.49
N SER A 239 -18.44 -3.90 5.45
CA SER A 239 -18.72 -2.97 6.56
C SER A 239 -20.21 -2.65 6.68
N LEU A 240 -20.97 -2.61 5.59
CA LEU A 240 -22.41 -2.44 5.61
C LEU A 240 -23.12 -3.68 6.17
N LEU A 241 -22.66 -4.89 5.80
CA LEU A 241 -23.24 -6.16 6.22
C LEU A 241 -23.12 -6.36 7.75
N PHE A 242 -22.01 -5.92 8.32
CA PHE A 242 -21.72 -6.08 9.77
C PHE A 242 -21.88 -4.78 10.55
N TRP A 243 -22.57 -3.80 10.01
CA TRP A 243 -22.84 -2.56 10.70
C TRP A 243 -24.09 -2.66 11.57
N ASN A 244 -23.88 -2.65 12.88
CA ASN A 244 -24.94 -2.69 13.89
C ASN A 244 -25.31 -1.30 14.46
N GLY A 245 -25.17 -0.24 13.65
CA GLY A 245 -25.40 1.12 14.14
C GLY A 245 -24.32 1.57 15.13
N SER A 246 -24.72 2.28 16.20
CA SER A 246 -23.82 2.81 17.22
C SER A 246 -23.60 1.90 18.43
N GLY A 247 -24.04 0.65 18.40
CA GLY A 247 -23.87 -0.29 19.52
C GLY A 247 -22.39 -0.56 19.86
N SER A 248 -22.12 -0.97 21.10
CA SER A 248 -20.78 -1.35 21.57
C SER A 248 -20.18 -2.55 20.83
N ASP A 249 -21.00 -3.38 20.21
CA ASP A 249 -20.60 -4.52 19.38
C ASP A 249 -20.38 -4.13 17.91
N SER A 250 -20.62 -2.87 17.55
CA SER A 250 -20.44 -2.39 16.17
C SER A 250 -18.97 -2.32 15.80
N HIS A 251 -18.67 -2.71 14.57
CA HIS A 251 -17.33 -2.61 13.99
C HIS A 251 -17.09 -1.30 13.21
N GLY A 252 -18.00 -0.32 13.35
CA GLY A 252 -17.90 0.99 12.67
C GLY A 252 -18.68 1.05 11.36
N SER A 253 -18.97 2.29 10.96
CA SER A 253 -19.73 2.58 9.75
C SER A 253 -18.94 2.30 8.48
N PRO A 254 -19.60 2.10 7.31
CA PRO A 254 -18.91 1.98 6.03
C PRO A 254 -18.02 3.17 5.72
N LEU A 255 -18.44 4.40 6.04
CA LEU A 255 -17.64 5.60 5.84
C LEU A 255 -16.40 5.62 6.73
N PHE A 256 -16.54 5.16 7.99
CA PHE A 256 -15.40 4.99 8.88
C PHE A 256 -14.31 4.13 8.24
N HIS A 257 -14.65 2.95 7.71
CA HIS A 257 -13.69 2.05 7.08
C HIS A 257 -13.09 2.58 5.79
N LEU A 258 -13.85 3.33 4.98
CA LEU A 258 -13.36 3.90 3.73
C LEU A 258 -12.33 5.02 3.97
N PHE A 259 -12.49 5.79 5.05
CA PHE A 259 -11.62 6.95 5.36
C PHE A 259 -10.65 6.70 6.51
N SER A 260 -10.60 5.47 7.07
CA SER A 260 -9.61 5.06 8.08
C SER A 260 -8.45 4.28 7.49
N GLY A 261 -7.30 4.35 8.18
CA GLY A 261 -6.10 3.61 7.82
C GLY A 261 -5.59 3.91 6.41
N ALA A 262 -5.01 2.93 5.77
CA ALA A 262 -4.41 3.04 4.44
C ALA A 262 -5.38 2.70 3.30
N THR A 263 -6.70 2.94 3.43
CA THR A 263 -7.70 2.48 2.45
C THR A 263 -7.48 3.09 1.08
N MET A 264 -7.38 4.42 0.97
CA MET A 264 -7.23 5.08 -0.34
C MET A 264 -5.82 4.90 -0.92
N LEU A 265 -4.79 4.88 -0.09
CA LEU A 265 -3.44 4.48 -0.50
C LEU A 265 -3.46 3.06 -1.08
N GLY A 266 -4.09 2.12 -0.37
CA GLY A 266 -4.25 0.73 -0.79
C GLY A 266 -4.98 0.61 -2.12
N ALA A 267 -6.14 1.23 -2.24
CA ALA A 267 -7.01 1.13 -3.42
C ALA A 267 -6.38 1.71 -4.70
N PHE A 268 -5.67 2.82 -4.60
CA PHE A 268 -5.19 3.54 -5.79
C PHE A 268 -3.71 3.36 -6.11
N PHE A 269 -2.86 3.00 -5.13
CA PHE A 269 -1.41 2.92 -5.33
C PHE A 269 -0.82 1.53 -5.09
N ILE A 270 -1.54 0.65 -4.37
CA ILE A 270 -1.04 -0.68 -4.02
C ILE A 270 -1.74 -1.76 -4.82
N VAL A 271 -3.08 -1.82 -4.80
CA VAL A 271 -3.89 -2.82 -5.52
C VAL A 271 -3.79 -2.68 -7.04
N THR A 272 -3.38 -1.51 -7.51
CA THR A 272 -3.16 -1.19 -8.92
C THR A 272 -1.78 -1.58 -9.44
N ASP A 273 -0.96 -2.24 -8.63
CA ASP A 273 0.36 -2.76 -9.08
C ASP A 273 0.15 -3.71 -10.27
N PRO A 274 0.72 -3.39 -11.45
CA PRO A 274 0.51 -4.18 -12.66
C PRO A 274 1.25 -5.52 -12.65
N VAL A 275 2.17 -5.73 -11.71
CA VAL A 275 3.04 -6.92 -11.65
C VAL A 275 2.44 -7.99 -10.76
N SER A 276 2.06 -7.63 -9.53
CA SER A 276 1.59 -8.58 -8.52
C SER A 276 0.07 -8.77 -8.51
N GLY A 277 -0.69 -7.89 -9.19
CA GLY A 277 -2.14 -7.96 -9.32
C GLY A 277 -2.62 -8.79 -10.51
N ALA A 278 -3.94 -9.04 -10.58
CA ALA A 278 -4.56 -9.73 -11.71
C ALA A 278 -4.48 -8.93 -13.02
N THR A 279 -4.38 -9.62 -14.15
CA THR A 279 -4.10 -9.02 -15.47
C THR A 279 -5.36 -8.60 -16.22
N SER A 280 -6.43 -9.42 -16.19
CA SER A 280 -7.69 -9.14 -16.91
C SER A 280 -8.55 -8.12 -16.13
N ASN A 281 -9.41 -7.37 -16.85
CA ASN A 281 -10.31 -6.41 -16.18
C ASN A 281 -11.26 -7.09 -15.18
N ARG A 282 -11.78 -8.28 -15.52
CA ARG A 282 -12.60 -9.09 -14.62
C ARG A 282 -11.76 -9.59 -13.42
N GLY A 283 -10.53 -10.04 -13.70
CA GLY A 283 -9.59 -10.47 -12.66
C GLY A 283 -9.25 -9.35 -11.70
N ARG A 284 -8.99 -8.15 -12.20
CA ARG A 284 -8.74 -6.95 -11.37
C ARG A 284 -9.90 -6.61 -10.45
N LEU A 285 -11.14 -6.73 -10.94
CA LEU A 285 -12.34 -6.50 -10.12
C LEU A 285 -12.42 -7.54 -8.99
N VAL A 286 -12.25 -8.83 -9.30
CA VAL A 286 -12.28 -9.92 -8.32
C VAL A 286 -11.13 -9.79 -7.33
N PHE A 287 -9.92 -9.50 -7.82
CA PHE A 287 -8.73 -9.25 -7.00
C PHE A 287 -8.97 -8.11 -6.02
N GLY A 288 -9.42 -6.95 -6.51
CA GLY A 288 -9.74 -5.80 -5.67
C GLY A 288 -10.82 -6.11 -4.63
N LEU A 289 -11.91 -6.76 -5.05
CA LEU A 289 -13.01 -7.16 -4.15
C LEU A 289 -12.48 -8.07 -3.04
N GLY A 290 -11.64 -9.06 -3.37
CA GLY A 290 -11.00 -9.92 -2.40
C GLY A 290 -10.12 -9.14 -1.41
N VAL A 291 -9.33 -8.16 -1.89
CA VAL A 291 -8.55 -7.28 -1.00
C VAL A 291 -9.46 -6.50 -0.06
N GLY A 292 -10.56 -5.92 -0.56
CA GLY A 292 -11.51 -5.16 0.27
C GLY A 292 -12.16 -6.02 1.36
N VAL A 293 -12.63 -7.22 0.99
CA VAL A 293 -13.23 -8.19 1.92
C VAL A 293 -12.22 -8.59 3.00
N LEU A 294 -11.01 -9.00 2.61
CA LEU A 294 -9.96 -9.41 3.55
C LEU A 294 -9.51 -8.27 4.45
N THR A 295 -9.41 -7.04 3.92
CA THR A 295 -9.10 -5.86 4.73
C THR A 295 -10.12 -5.68 5.85
N TYR A 296 -11.42 -5.81 5.55
CA TYR A 296 -12.46 -5.73 6.57
C TYR A 296 -12.33 -6.85 7.60
N VAL A 297 -12.18 -8.10 7.14
CA VAL A 297 -12.05 -9.27 8.04
C VAL A 297 -10.90 -9.10 9.01
N ILE A 298 -9.75 -8.62 8.54
CA ILE A 298 -8.57 -8.39 9.40
C ILE A 298 -8.81 -7.23 10.36
N ARG A 299 -9.44 -6.15 9.91
CA ARG A 299 -9.79 -5.01 10.77
C ARG A 299 -10.77 -5.38 11.86
N ALA A 300 -11.81 -6.16 11.55
CA ALA A 300 -12.85 -6.53 12.49
C ALA A 300 -12.44 -7.65 13.45
N TRP A 301 -11.79 -8.70 12.95
CA TRP A 301 -11.51 -9.92 13.70
C TRP A 301 -10.04 -10.33 13.74
N GLY A 302 -9.18 -9.75 12.91
CA GLY A 302 -7.76 -10.09 12.89
C GLY A 302 -6.97 -9.52 14.08
N GLY A 303 -5.68 -9.84 14.19
CA GLY A 303 -4.79 -9.35 15.26
C GLY A 303 -4.21 -7.95 15.02
N TYR A 304 -4.39 -7.36 13.84
CA TYR A 304 -3.77 -6.10 13.46
C TYR A 304 -4.80 -4.99 13.27
N PRO A 305 -4.46 -3.71 13.56
CA PRO A 305 -5.39 -2.59 13.43
C PRO A 305 -5.76 -2.28 11.98
N ASP A 306 -4.84 -2.44 11.02
CA ASP A 306 -5.12 -2.32 9.60
C ASP A 306 -4.71 -3.57 8.82
N GLY A 307 -5.56 -4.01 7.90
CA GLY A 307 -5.44 -5.25 7.16
C GLY A 307 -4.96 -5.11 5.71
N VAL A 308 -4.80 -3.89 5.18
CA VAL A 308 -4.56 -3.66 3.75
C VAL A 308 -3.34 -4.43 3.24
N ALA A 309 -2.22 -4.36 3.94
CA ALA A 309 -0.98 -5.00 3.50
C ALA A 309 -1.10 -6.53 3.47
N PHE A 310 -1.65 -7.13 4.52
CA PHE A 310 -1.89 -8.58 4.56
C PHE A 310 -2.89 -9.02 3.50
N ALA A 311 -3.99 -8.28 3.33
CA ALA A 311 -5.00 -8.56 2.33
C ALA A 311 -4.40 -8.56 0.91
N VAL A 312 -3.56 -7.58 0.61
CA VAL A 312 -2.86 -7.49 -0.68
C VAL A 312 -1.93 -8.68 -0.88
N LEU A 313 -1.10 -9.06 0.10
CA LEU A 313 -0.19 -10.19 -0.03
C LEU A 313 -0.94 -11.53 -0.21
N LEU A 314 -2.02 -11.75 0.53
CA LEU A 314 -2.88 -12.93 0.37
C LEU A 314 -3.50 -12.98 -1.02
N MET A 315 -4.00 -11.84 -1.51
CA MET A 315 -4.58 -11.79 -2.85
C MET A 315 -3.52 -11.86 -3.96
N ASN A 316 -2.27 -11.42 -3.71
CA ASN A 316 -1.17 -11.67 -4.65
C ASN A 316 -0.93 -13.19 -4.84
N LEU A 317 -1.03 -13.99 -3.77
CA LEU A 317 -0.98 -15.47 -3.89
C LEU A 317 -2.16 -16.02 -4.71
N ALA A 318 -3.33 -15.39 -4.61
CA ALA A 318 -4.52 -15.80 -5.36
C ALA A 318 -4.53 -15.30 -6.82
N ALA A 319 -3.72 -14.29 -7.17
CA ALA A 319 -3.72 -13.65 -8.48
C ALA A 319 -3.55 -14.64 -9.66
N PRO A 320 -2.63 -15.62 -9.63
CA PRO A 320 -2.50 -16.60 -10.71
C PRO A 320 -3.77 -17.45 -10.90
N THR A 321 -4.44 -17.82 -9.81
CA THR A 321 -5.71 -18.56 -9.84
C THR A 321 -6.82 -17.69 -10.43
N ILE A 322 -6.92 -16.42 -10.00
CA ILE A 322 -7.89 -15.46 -10.55
C ILE A 322 -7.67 -15.29 -12.06
N ASP A 323 -6.43 -15.11 -12.49
CA ASP A 323 -6.09 -14.96 -13.91
C ASP A 323 -6.45 -16.21 -14.72
N TYR A 324 -6.20 -17.41 -14.16
CA TYR A 324 -6.59 -18.66 -14.81
C TYR A 324 -8.11 -18.72 -15.10
N TYR A 325 -8.95 -18.34 -14.15
CA TYR A 325 -10.40 -18.38 -14.32
C TYR A 325 -10.99 -17.18 -15.06
N THR A 326 -10.28 -16.07 -15.16
CA THR A 326 -10.76 -14.82 -15.80
C THR A 326 -10.10 -14.54 -17.16
N ARG A 327 -9.38 -15.51 -17.71
CA ARG A 327 -8.73 -15.38 -19.03
C ARG A 327 -9.73 -14.92 -20.10
N PRO A 328 -9.40 -13.91 -20.91
CA PRO A 328 -10.22 -13.54 -22.07
C PRO A 328 -10.17 -14.67 -23.09
N ARG A 329 -11.25 -14.81 -23.88
CA ARG A 329 -11.27 -15.74 -25.01
C ARG A 329 -10.20 -15.37 -26.03
N THR A 330 -9.52 -16.37 -26.57
CA THR A 330 -8.63 -16.20 -27.72
C THR A 330 -9.44 -15.90 -28.99
N TYR A 331 -8.85 -15.14 -29.91
CA TYR A 331 -9.49 -14.83 -31.18
C TYR A 331 -9.88 -16.13 -31.92
N GLY A 332 -11.08 -16.19 -32.47
CA GLY A 332 -11.61 -17.37 -33.18
C GLY A 332 -12.28 -18.43 -32.28
N HIS A 333 -12.13 -18.37 -30.96
CA HIS A 333 -12.75 -19.33 -30.03
C HIS A 333 -14.03 -18.76 -29.38
N ARG A 334 -15.04 -19.63 -29.16
CA ARG A 334 -16.29 -19.22 -28.48
C ARG A 334 -16.14 -19.06 -26.97
N LYS A 335 -15.25 -19.86 -26.36
CA LYS A 335 -14.95 -19.85 -24.92
C LYS A 335 -13.44 -19.77 -24.70
N ALA A 336 -13.01 -19.25 -23.54
CA ALA A 336 -11.62 -19.33 -23.12
C ALA A 336 -11.23 -20.80 -22.88
N GLU A 337 -10.12 -21.25 -23.46
CA GLU A 337 -9.58 -22.56 -23.18
C GLU A 337 -8.92 -22.54 -21.80
N ARG A 338 -9.35 -23.41 -20.91
CA ARG A 338 -8.83 -23.57 -19.55
C ARG A 338 -8.05 -24.86 -19.47
N GLY A 339 -6.76 -24.75 -19.17
CA GLY A 339 -5.89 -25.89 -18.96
C GLY A 339 -5.45 -26.64 -20.23
N PHE A 340 -4.63 -27.66 -20.04
CA PHE A 340 -4.35 -28.64 -21.07
C PHE A 340 -5.56 -29.57 -21.16
N LYS A 341 -6.10 -29.79 -22.35
CA LYS A 341 -7.00 -30.92 -22.55
C LYS A 341 -6.19 -32.16 -22.19
N ALA A 342 -6.62 -32.92 -21.17
CA ALA A 342 -6.17 -34.29 -21.03
C ALA A 342 -6.48 -34.94 -22.39
N GLY A 343 -5.44 -35.39 -23.07
CA GLY A 343 -5.60 -36.05 -24.39
C GLY A 343 -6.62 -37.16 -24.26
N ASP A 344 -7.57 -37.17 -25.18
CA ASP A 344 -8.45 -38.30 -25.42
C ASP A 344 -7.59 -39.52 -25.78
#